data_9c0afa2b74557ff511638f5f00623946
#
_entry.id   9c0afa2b74557ff511638f5f00623946
#
_cell.length_a   1.000
_cell.length_b   1.000
_cell.length_c   1.000
_cell.angle_alpha   90.00
_cell.angle_beta   90.00
_cell.angle_gamma   90.00
#
_symmetry.space_group_name_H-M   'P 1'
#
loop_
_entity.id
_entity.type
_entity.pdbx_description
1 polymer ?
#
loop_
_entity_poly.entity_id
_entity_poly.type
_entity_poly.pdbx_seq_one_letter_code
_entity_poly.pdbx_strand_id
1 'polypeptide(L)'
;MTDRDRAAVYAAEDQWSAALDRGGPMDFFGSHLILPVQLRFGDLAAMQAYIDARCAERGETGAVRVRPRRGQAMAHYADGVIAIPMEAGWACRESILLHEFAHHVARGDGPLHGTVFRGSMLEVVAQAQGAESALVLRTCYEANGVGHVA
;
A
#
# COMPACT_ATOMS: atom_id res chain seq x y z
N MET A 1 -1.08 -20.54 8.44
CA MET A 1 -2.12 -20.26 7.45
C MET A 1 -1.52 -20.05 6.07
N THR A 2 -2.16 -20.59 5.05
CA THR A 2 -1.68 -20.44 3.67
C THR A 2 -2.06 -19.07 3.12
N ASP A 3 -1.10 -18.39 2.53
CA ASP A 3 -1.30 -17.09 1.88
C ASP A 3 -1.57 -17.27 0.38
N ARG A 4 -2.71 -17.87 0.09
CA ARG A 4 -3.10 -18.26 -1.29
C ARG A 4 -3.45 -17.08 -2.19
N ASP A 5 -3.80 -15.93 -1.60
CA ASP A 5 -4.22 -14.75 -2.37
C ASP A 5 -3.05 -13.83 -2.75
N ARG A 6 -1.86 -14.15 -2.29
CA ARG A 6 -0.67 -13.28 -2.43
C ARG A 6 -0.42 -12.83 -3.87
N ALA A 7 -0.38 -13.76 -4.82
CA ALA A 7 -0.07 -13.43 -6.22
C ALA A 7 -1.14 -12.51 -6.83
N ALA A 8 -2.41 -12.76 -6.54
CA ALA A 8 -3.52 -11.95 -7.04
C ALA A 8 -3.51 -10.54 -6.42
N VAL A 9 -3.18 -10.43 -5.13
CA VAL A 9 -3.06 -9.14 -4.45
C VAL A 9 -1.93 -8.32 -5.06
N TYR A 10 -0.75 -8.91 -5.26
CA TYR A 10 0.36 -8.19 -5.89
C TYR A 10 0.02 -7.75 -7.32
N ALA A 11 -0.62 -8.62 -8.11
CA ALA A 11 -1.05 -8.25 -9.47
C ALA A 11 -2.02 -7.06 -9.46
N ALA A 12 -3.00 -7.06 -8.56
CA ALA A 12 -3.95 -5.96 -8.41
C ALA A 12 -3.26 -4.67 -8.00
N GLU A 13 -2.35 -4.75 -7.04
CA GLU A 13 -1.64 -3.57 -6.55
C GLU A 13 -0.65 -3.02 -7.57
N ASP A 14 -0.06 -3.87 -8.40
CA ASP A 14 0.78 -3.41 -9.52
C ASP A 14 -0.04 -2.62 -10.54
N GLN A 15 -1.25 -3.06 -10.85
CA GLN A 15 -2.16 -2.35 -11.76
C GLN A 15 -2.56 -0.98 -11.19
N TRP A 16 -2.93 -0.94 -9.92
CA TRP A 16 -3.26 0.29 -9.22
C TRP A 16 -2.06 1.24 -9.16
N SER A 17 -0.89 0.74 -8.81
CA SER A 17 0.35 1.53 -8.75
C SER A 17 0.71 2.13 -10.09
N ALA A 18 0.53 1.37 -11.19
CA ALA A 18 0.76 1.89 -12.55
C ALA A 18 -0.20 3.03 -12.88
N ALA A 19 -1.45 2.95 -12.47
CA ALA A 19 -2.41 4.04 -12.64
C ALA A 19 -1.99 5.30 -11.87
N LEU A 20 -1.49 5.14 -10.64
CA LEU A 20 -0.98 6.23 -9.83
C LEU A 20 0.31 6.85 -10.41
N ASP A 21 1.15 6.07 -11.05
CA ASP A 21 2.36 6.59 -11.72
C ASP A 21 1.99 7.56 -12.85
N ARG A 22 0.87 7.30 -13.53
CA ARG A 22 0.33 8.24 -14.52
C ARG A 22 -0.34 9.44 -13.85
N GLY A 23 -1.19 9.19 -12.85
CA GLY A 23 -1.93 10.22 -12.14
C GLY A 23 -2.89 11.01 -13.03
N GLY A 24 -3.55 12.00 -12.44
CA GLY A 24 -4.39 12.93 -13.18
C GLY A 24 -5.76 12.37 -13.60
N PRO A 25 -6.38 12.97 -14.63
CA PRO A 25 -7.71 12.58 -15.07
C PRO A 25 -7.75 11.15 -15.60
N MET A 26 -8.80 10.43 -15.24
CA MET A 26 -9.01 9.05 -15.64
C MET A 26 -10.50 8.80 -15.85
N ASP A 27 -10.86 8.22 -16.99
CA ASP A 27 -12.21 7.70 -17.21
C ASP A 27 -12.27 6.29 -16.63
N PHE A 28 -13.24 6.07 -15.75
CA PHE A 28 -13.34 4.85 -14.98
C PHE A 28 -14.81 4.39 -14.95
N PHE A 29 -15.16 3.46 -15.85
CA PHE A 29 -16.52 2.93 -15.99
C PHE A 29 -17.58 4.04 -16.06
N GLY A 30 -17.34 5.05 -16.88
CA GLY A 30 -18.25 6.17 -17.08
C GLY A 30 -18.13 7.31 -16.06
N SER A 31 -17.29 7.16 -15.06
CA SER A 31 -16.98 8.21 -14.10
C SER A 31 -15.67 8.89 -14.43
N HIS A 32 -15.60 10.20 -14.20
CA HIS A 32 -14.35 10.95 -14.26
C HIS A 32 -13.69 10.95 -12.89
N LEU A 33 -12.51 10.34 -12.80
CA LEU A 33 -11.71 10.38 -11.58
C LEU A 33 -10.48 11.23 -11.81
N ILE A 34 -9.98 11.83 -10.72
CA ILE A 34 -8.68 12.50 -10.71
C ILE A 34 -7.83 11.81 -9.67
N LEU A 35 -6.82 11.08 -10.15
CA LEU A 35 -5.91 10.35 -9.27
C LEU A 35 -4.72 11.23 -8.89
N PRO A 36 -4.26 11.18 -7.63
CA PRO A 36 -2.98 11.77 -7.28
C PRO A 36 -1.86 11.01 -8.01
N VAL A 37 -0.79 11.71 -8.34
CA VAL A 37 0.45 11.05 -8.76
C VAL A 37 1.07 10.44 -7.51
N GLN A 38 1.44 9.16 -7.57
CA GLN A 38 2.03 8.53 -6.41
C GLN A 38 3.39 9.17 -6.06
N LEU A 39 3.64 9.33 -4.77
CA LEU A 39 4.89 9.88 -4.28
C LEU A 39 6.03 8.89 -4.52
N ARG A 40 7.19 9.44 -4.78
CA ARG A 40 8.46 8.72 -4.81
C ARG A 40 9.38 9.36 -3.79
N PHE A 41 10.02 8.53 -2.99
CA PHE A 41 10.83 9.00 -1.88
C PHE A 41 12.31 9.00 -2.25
N GLY A 42 12.98 10.11 -1.98
CA GLY A 42 14.41 10.24 -2.28
C GLY A 42 15.31 9.63 -1.23
N ASP A 43 14.81 9.50 0.01
CA ASP A 43 15.60 8.97 1.12
C ASP A 43 14.73 8.36 2.22
N LEU A 44 15.40 7.72 3.16
CA LEU A 44 14.76 7.04 4.27
C LEU A 44 14.04 8.01 5.22
N ALA A 45 14.59 9.19 5.42
CA ALA A 45 13.99 10.20 6.30
C ALA A 45 12.61 10.65 5.77
N ALA A 46 12.48 10.81 4.46
CA ALA A 46 11.21 11.15 3.83
C ALA A 46 10.18 10.04 4.01
N MET A 47 10.58 8.78 3.89
CA MET A 47 9.71 7.64 4.15
C MET A 47 9.25 7.58 5.61
N GLN A 48 10.17 7.81 6.54
CA GLN A 48 9.83 7.82 7.97
C GLN A 48 8.84 8.93 8.28
N ALA A 49 9.06 10.14 7.74
CA ALA A 49 8.13 11.26 7.94
C ALA A 49 6.74 10.96 7.38
N TYR A 50 6.68 10.30 6.23
CA TYR A 50 5.42 9.87 5.63
C TYR A 50 4.66 8.90 6.54
N ILE A 51 5.35 7.89 7.05
CA ILE A 51 4.74 6.89 7.96
C ILE A 51 4.32 7.55 9.27
N ASP A 52 5.12 8.44 9.83
CA ASP A 52 4.76 9.17 11.04
C ASP A 52 3.47 9.96 10.87
N ALA A 53 3.30 10.59 9.70
CA ALA A 53 2.07 11.30 9.36
C ALA A 53 0.87 10.37 9.26
N ARG A 54 1.05 9.17 8.67
CA ARG A 54 -0.03 8.17 8.59
C ARG A 54 -0.42 7.66 9.97
N CYS A 55 0.54 7.42 10.83
CA CYS A 55 0.26 7.04 12.22
C CYS A 55 -0.51 8.14 12.95
N ALA A 56 -0.09 9.39 12.82
CA ALA A 56 -0.76 10.52 13.47
C ALA A 56 -2.21 10.66 13.01
N GLU A 57 -2.48 10.50 11.72
CA GLU A 57 -3.84 10.56 11.17
C GLU A 57 -4.76 9.50 11.77
N ARG A 58 -4.21 8.36 12.14
CA ARG A 58 -4.95 7.25 12.74
C ARG A 58 -5.02 7.33 14.27
N GLY A 59 -4.41 8.33 14.86
CA GLY A 59 -4.32 8.46 16.32
C GLY A 59 -3.44 7.40 16.97
N GLU A 60 -2.55 6.78 16.22
CA GLU A 60 -1.62 5.78 16.75
C GLU A 60 -0.43 6.46 17.41
N THR A 61 -0.05 5.96 18.58
CA THR A 61 1.08 6.49 19.35
C THR A 61 2.31 5.59 19.29
N GLY A 62 2.17 4.38 18.78
CA GLY A 62 3.28 3.46 18.62
C GLY A 62 4.11 3.82 17.40
N ALA A 63 5.42 3.86 17.55
CA ALA A 63 6.30 4.16 16.45
C ALA A 63 6.37 3.00 15.46
N VAL A 64 6.05 3.26 14.19
CA VAL A 64 6.40 2.38 13.09
C VAL A 64 7.70 2.91 12.53
N ARG A 65 8.72 2.06 12.52
CA ARG A 65 10.06 2.45 12.08
C ARG A 65 10.30 1.98 10.66
N VAL A 66 10.83 2.85 9.81
CA VAL A 66 11.30 2.51 8.47
C VAL A 66 12.81 2.36 8.51
N ARG A 67 13.31 1.25 7.97
CA ARG A 67 14.75 0.99 7.89
C ARG A 67 15.15 0.50 6.50
N PRO A 68 16.42 0.64 6.13
CA PRO A 68 16.89 0.09 4.86
C PRO A 68 17.00 -1.43 4.94
N ARG A 69 16.88 -2.07 3.78
CA ARG A 69 17.11 -3.50 3.57
C ARG A 69 18.06 -3.66 2.41
N ARG A 70 19.05 -4.54 2.54
CA ARG A 70 20.03 -4.76 1.48
C ARG A 70 19.46 -5.56 0.32
N GLY A 71 19.98 -5.29 -0.90
CA GLY A 71 19.71 -6.05 -2.11
C GLY A 71 18.41 -5.67 -2.78
N GLN A 72 17.93 -6.58 -3.65
CA GLN A 72 16.74 -6.40 -4.47
C GLN A 72 15.55 -7.23 -3.95
N ALA A 73 15.63 -7.68 -2.71
CA ALA A 73 14.52 -8.42 -2.08
C ALA A 73 13.29 -7.53 -1.94
N MET A 74 12.13 -8.15 -1.75
CA MET A 74 10.88 -7.43 -1.51
C MET A 74 10.97 -6.56 -0.25
N ALA A 75 10.21 -5.48 -0.21
CA ALA A 75 9.95 -4.77 1.02
C ALA A 75 9.28 -5.71 2.03
N HIS A 76 9.39 -5.42 3.31
CA HIS A 76 8.96 -6.34 4.35
C HIS A 76 8.48 -5.59 5.59
N TYR A 77 7.42 -6.11 6.21
CA TYR A 77 6.95 -5.63 7.51
C TYR A 77 7.06 -6.75 8.55
N ALA A 78 7.58 -6.42 9.72
CA ALA A 78 7.53 -7.28 10.90
C ALA A 78 7.63 -6.44 12.18
N ASP A 79 6.77 -6.70 13.13
CA ASP A 79 6.85 -6.17 14.50
C ASP A 79 7.08 -4.65 14.58
N GLY A 80 6.33 -3.88 13.80
CA GLY A 80 6.43 -2.43 13.80
C GLY A 80 7.58 -1.87 12.99
N VAL A 81 8.25 -2.71 12.18
CA VAL A 81 9.38 -2.27 11.35
C VAL A 81 9.10 -2.55 9.87
N ILE A 82 9.18 -1.52 9.06
CA ILE A 82 9.09 -1.59 7.60
C ILE A 82 10.52 -1.55 7.05
N ALA A 83 10.93 -2.60 6.36
CA ALA A 83 12.25 -2.70 5.73
C ALA A 83 12.12 -2.48 4.23
N ILE A 84 12.85 -1.50 3.70
CA ILE A 84 12.78 -1.08 2.29
C ILE A 84 14.12 -1.34 1.61
N PRO A 85 14.15 -2.08 0.49
CA PRO A 85 15.36 -2.26 -0.31
C PRO A 85 15.66 -0.98 -1.08
N MET A 86 16.32 -0.03 -0.44
CA MET A 86 16.55 1.33 -0.96
C MET A 86 17.31 1.36 -2.28
N GLU A 87 18.10 0.33 -2.57
CA GLU A 87 18.85 0.21 -3.84
C GLU A 87 17.94 -0.14 -5.01
N ALA A 88 16.74 -0.65 -4.74
CA ALA A 88 15.74 -0.98 -5.76
C ALA A 88 14.80 0.22 -5.94
N GLY A 89 14.92 0.93 -7.04
CA GLY A 89 14.13 2.15 -7.29
C GLY A 89 12.62 1.93 -7.22
N TRP A 90 12.15 0.73 -7.60
CA TRP A 90 10.73 0.38 -7.52
C TRP A 90 10.19 0.39 -6.08
N ALA A 91 11.04 0.13 -5.10
CA ALA A 91 10.63 0.04 -3.69
C ALA A 91 10.47 1.40 -3.02
N CYS A 92 10.95 2.48 -3.63
CA CYS A 92 10.88 3.82 -3.06
C CYS A 92 9.60 4.55 -3.45
N ARG A 93 8.51 3.84 -3.64
CA ARG A 93 7.20 4.35 -4.04
C ARG A 93 6.21 4.32 -2.89
N GLU A 94 5.28 5.23 -2.94
CA GLU A 94 4.19 5.33 -1.97
C GLU A 94 3.36 4.03 -1.89
N SER A 95 3.07 3.40 -3.02
CA SER A 95 2.28 2.15 -3.06
C SER A 95 2.95 1.02 -2.27
N ILE A 96 4.27 0.92 -2.33
CA ILE A 96 5.03 -0.08 -1.58
C ILE A 96 4.98 0.23 -0.08
N LEU A 97 5.18 1.50 0.28
CA LEU A 97 5.18 1.92 1.68
C LEU A 97 3.80 1.75 2.32
N LEU A 98 2.73 2.06 1.58
CA LEU A 98 1.35 1.84 2.04
C LEU A 98 1.04 0.35 2.21
N HIS A 99 1.55 -0.52 1.32
CA HIS A 99 1.39 -1.96 1.45
C HIS A 99 1.97 -2.48 2.79
N GLU A 100 3.21 -2.10 3.09
CA GLU A 100 3.83 -2.52 4.34
C GLU A 100 3.15 -1.90 5.56
N PHE A 101 2.69 -0.67 5.46
CA PHE A 101 1.91 -0.04 6.52
C PHE A 101 0.56 -0.74 6.74
N ALA A 102 -0.07 -1.22 5.67
CA ALA A 102 -1.31 -2.00 5.78
C ALA A 102 -1.09 -3.30 6.57
N HIS A 103 0.06 -3.94 6.43
CA HIS A 103 0.41 -5.09 7.27
C HIS A 103 0.47 -4.70 8.76
N HIS A 104 0.97 -3.51 9.07
CA HIS A 104 0.96 -3.01 10.44
C HIS A 104 -0.46 -2.85 10.98
N VAL A 105 -1.34 -2.25 10.19
CA VAL A 105 -2.74 -2.03 10.58
C VAL A 105 -3.49 -3.34 10.77
N ALA A 106 -3.25 -4.31 9.87
CA ALA A 106 -3.93 -5.61 9.88
C ALA A 106 -3.28 -6.65 10.78
N ARG A 107 -2.22 -6.31 11.47
CA ARG A 107 -1.36 -7.25 12.20
C ARG A 107 -2.15 -8.23 13.09
N GLY A 108 -1.75 -9.50 12.99
CA GLY A 108 -2.30 -10.54 13.84
C GLY A 108 -3.55 -11.23 13.32
N ASP A 109 -4.15 -10.75 12.25
CA ASP A 109 -5.43 -11.25 11.78
C ASP A 109 -5.35 -11.95 10.42
N GLY A 110 -5.48 -13.28 10.42
CA GLY A 110 -5.64 -14.08 9.23
C GLY A 110 -4.38 -14.24 8.37
N PRO A 111 -4.53 -14.75 7.13
CA PRO A 111 -3.44 -14.84 6.17
C PRO A 111 -2.89 -13.46 5.82
N LEU A 112 -1.59 -13.38 5.50
CA LEU A 112 -0.90 -12.11 5.27
C LEU A 112 -1.57 -11.19 4.23
N HIS A 113 -2.12 -11.76 3.16
CA HIS A 113 -2.82 -10.98 2.12
C HIS A 113 -4.30 -11.35 2.02
N GLY A 114 -4.89 -11.78 3.14
CA GLY A 114 -6.29 -12.15 3.23
C GLY A 114 -7.23 -10.94 3.31
N THR A 115 -8.49 -11.22 3.66
CA THR A 115 -9.55 -10.20 3.69
C THR A 115 -9.28 -9.05 4.64
N VAL A 116 -8.66 -9.31 5.78
CA VAL A 116 -8.34 -8.26 6.77
C VAL A 116 -7.24 -7.34 6.22
N PHE A 117 -6.18 -7.91 5.66
CA PHE A 117 -5.13 -7.11 5.03
C PHE A 117 -5.71 -6.22 3.92
N ARG A 118 -6.50 -6.80 3.01
CA ARG A 118 -7.06 -6.04 1.89
C ARG A 118 -7.99 -4.92 2.35
N GLY A 119 -8.81 -5.18 3.35
CA GLY A 119 -9.64 -4.15 3.96
C GLY A 119 -8.81 -3.02 4.57
N SER A 120 -7.75 -3.37 5.30
CA SER A 120 -6.81 -2.40 5.87
C SER A 120 -6.08 -1.61 4.78
N MET A 121 -5.67 -2.26 3.70
CA MET A 121 -5.02 -1.59 2.57
C MET A 121 -5.95 -0.55 1.93
N LEU A 122 -7.21 -0.90 1.67
CA LEU A 122 -8.19 0.05 1.15
C LEU A 122 -8.39 1.24 2.08
N GLU A 123 -8.44 0.99 3.37
CA GLU A 123 -8.60 2.04 4.38
C GLU A 123 -7.41 3.00 4.41
N VAL A 124 -6.19 2.47 4.44
CA VAL A 124 -4.99 3.34 4.48
C VAL A 124 -4.82 4.10 3.17
N VAL A 125 -5.15 3.51 2.04
CA VAL A 125 -5.13 4.20 0.74
C VAL A 125 -6.16 5.33 0.70
N ALA A 126 -7.37 5.10 1.18
CA ALA A 126 -8.41 6.14 1.24
C ALA A 126 -7.95 7.32 2.11
N GLN A 127 -7.33 7.04 3.25
CA GLN A 127 -6.82 8.06 4.16
C GLN A 127 -5.65 8.85 3.56
N ALA A 128 -4.73 8.17 2.89
CA ALA A 128 -3.51 8.80 2.37
C ALA A 128 -3.74 9.50 1.02
N GLN A 129 -4.56 8.92 0.16
CA GLN A 129 -4.68 9.35 -1.24
C GLN A 129 -6.10 9.71 -1.67
N GLY A 130 -7.09 9.44 -0.83
CA GLY A 130 -8.48 9.76 -1.12
C GLY A 130 -9.29 8.58 -1.65
N ALA A 131 -10.61 8.81 -1.70
CA ALA A 131 -11.58 7.78 -2.05
C ALA A 131 -11.43 7.29 -3.50
N GLU A 132 -10.99 8.13 -4.41
CA GLU A 132 -10.86 7.76 -5.82
C GLU A 132 -9.74 6.75 -6.04
N SER A 133 -8.61 6.94 -5.39
CA SER A 133 -7.51 5.96 -5.41
C SER A 133 -7.94 4.62 -4.81
N ALA A 134 -8.64 4.67 -3.68
CA ALA A 134 -9.16 3.46 -3.04
C ALA A 134 -10.18 2.73 -3.92
N LEU A 135 -11.02 3.45 -4.65
CA LEU A 135 -11.97 2.87 -5.60
C LEU A 135 -11.25 2.11 -6.72
N VAL A 136 -10.20 2.71 -7.29
CA VAL A 136 -9.40 2.05 -8.33
C VAL A 136 -8.75 0.78 -7.78
N LEU A 137 -8.16 0.83 -6.59
CA LEU A 137 -7.55 -0.34 -5.96
C LEU A 137 -8.59 -1.44 -5.70
N ARG A 138 -9.76 -1.09 -5.17
CA ARG A 138 -10.84 -2.05 -4.95
C ARG A 138 -11.22 -2.76 -6.24
N THR A 139 -11.35 -2.01 -7.33
CA THR A 139 -11.70 -2.57 -8.64
C THR A 139 -10.59 -3.48 -9.16
N CYS A 140 -9.33 -3.12 -8.95
CA CYS A 140 -8.21 -4.00 -9.28
C CYS A 140 -8.24 -5.30 -8.48
N TYR A 141 -8.57 -5.25 -7.19
CA TYR A 141 -8.77 -6.45 -6.39
C TYR A 141 -9.90 -7.32 -6.96
N GLU A 142 -11.04 -6.74 -7.27
CA GLU A 142 -12.17 -7.46 -7.84
C GLU A 142 -11.80 -8.12 -9.17
N ALA A 143 -11.11 -7.39 -10.05
CA ALA A 143 -10.67 -7.91 -11.35
C ALA A 143 -9.68 -9.09 -11.23
N ASN A 144 -8.97 -9.19 -10.12
CA ASN A 144 -8.03 -10.27 -9.84
C ASN A 144 -8.63 -11.36 -8.92
N GLY A 145 -9.93 -11.32 -8.68
CA GLY A 145 -10.63 -12.35 -7.91
C GLY A 145 -10.44 -12.26 -6.39
N VAL A 146 -9.95 -11.13 -5.89
CA VAL A 146 -9.70 -10.91 -4.45
C VAL A 146 -10.44 -9.67 -3.93
N GLY A 147 -11.59 -9.37 -4.50
CA GLY A 147 -12.39 -8.20 -4.09
C GLY A 147 -13.07 -8.32 -2.73
N HIS A 148 -13.20 -9.53 -2.20
CA HIS A 148 -13.80 -9.72 -0.90
C HIS A 148 -12.90 -9.18 0.22
N VAL A 149 -13.46 -8.35 1.09
CA VAL A 149 -12.74 -7.75 2.21
C VAL A 149 -13.52 -7.88 3.51
N ALA A 150 -12.80 -7.93 4.60
CA ALA A 150 -13.41 -7.95 5.94
C ALA A 150 -13.61 -6.51 6.44
#